data_e8911d84343eefaec4ddf9d460cfded7
#
_entry.id   e8911d84343eefaec4ddf9d460cfded7
#
_cell.length_a   1.000
_cell.length_b   1.000
_cell.length_c   1.000
_cell.angle_alpha   90.00
_cell.angle_beta   90.00
_cell.angle_gamma   90.00
#
_symmetry.space_group_name_H-M   'P 1'
#
loop_
_entity.id
_entity.type
_entity.pdbx_description
1 polymer ?
#
loop_
_entity_poly.entity_id
_entity_poly.type
_entity_poly.pdbx_seq_one_letter_code
_entity_poly.pdbx_strand_id
1 'polypeptide(L)'
;MFDHIGLNVRDYRASRAFYEQALAPLGYHVVMSFDEWKGAGFGQEDKPVFWIMEREPFGTGTHVAFHCDDRATVDAFHAAALAAGGRDNGPPGVREQYHPTYYGAFVLDLDGNNLEAVCHTAA
;
A
#
# COMPACT_ATOMS: atom_id res chain seq x y z
N MET A 1 1.54 -5.51 18.28
CA MET A 1 1.92 -4.40 17.36
C MET A 1 3.03 -4.86 16.43
N PHE A 2 2.79 -4.78 15.13
CA PHE A 2 3.81 -5.15 14.16
C PHE A 2 4.89 -4.07 14.09
N ASP A 3 6.16 -4.50 13.98
CA ASP A 3 7.25 -3.57 13.73
C ASP A 3 7.30 -3.20 12.24
N HIS A 4 7.30 -4.21 11.38
CA HIS A 4 7.28 -4.02 9.95
C HIS A 4 6.81 -5.29 9.28
N ILE A 5 6.41 -5.17 8.01
CA ILE A 5 6.07 -6.31 7.16
C ILE A 5 6.87 -6.23 5.87
N GLY A 6 7.05 -7.37 5.22
CA GLY A 6 7.75 -7.46 3.96
C GLY A 6 6.91 -8.14 2.90
N LEU A 7 7.01 -7.67 1.67
CA LEU A 7 6.28 -8.17 0.52
C LEU A 7 7.26 -8.45 -0.61
N ASN A 8 7.20 -9.66 -1.16
CA ASN A 8 8.04 -10.00 -2.30
C ASN A 8 7.43 -9.45 -3.59
N VAL A 9 8.27 -8.97 -4.49
CA VAL A 9 7.83 -8.42 -5.77
C VAL A 9 8.63 -9.06 -6.90
N ARG A 10 8.04 -9.04 -8.10
CA ARG A 10 8.67 -9.60 -9.31
C ARG A 10 9.77 -8.69 -9.84
N ASP A 11 9.52 -7.38 -9.83
CA ASP A 11 10.38 -6.38 -10.43
C ASP A 11 10.54 -5.21 -9.48
N TYR A 12 11.70 -5.12 -8.85
CA TYR A 12 11.97 -4.10 -7.83
C TYR A 12 11.79 -2.67 -8.36
N ARG A 13 12.32 -2.37 -9.54
CA ARG A 13 12.26 -1.00 -10.07
C ARG A 13 10.82 -0.57 -10.33
N ALA A 14 10.06 -1.45 -10.98
CA ALA A 14 8.66 -1.16 -11.29
C ALA A 14 7.82 -1.06 -10.02
N SER A 15 7.98 -2.00 -9.09
CA SER A 15 7.22 -2.00 -7.85
C SER A 15 7.60 -0.84 -6.94
N ARG A 16 8.88 -0.49 -6.89
CA ARG A 16 9.32 0.67 -6.12
C ARG A 16 8.66 1.95 -6.63
N ALA A 17 8.67 2.17 -7.95
CA ALA A 17 8.02 3.33 -8.54
C ALA A 17 6.52 3.35 -8.24
N PHE A 18 5.87 2.19 -8.32
CA PHE A 18 4.45 2.06 -7.99
C PHE A 18 4.18 2.46 -6.54
N TYR A 19 4.92 1.89 -5.60
CA TYR A 19 4.69 2.16 -4.18
C TYR A 19 5.07 3.58 -3.77
N GLU A 20 6.09 4.16 -4.39
CA GLU A 20 6.41 5.56 -4.15
C GLU A 20 5.23 6.48 -4.46
N GLN A 21 4.50 6.19 -5.54
CA GLN A 21 3.34 6.99 -5.93
C GLN A 21 2.10 6.63 -5.11
N ALA A 22 1.83 5.33 -4.95
CA ALA A 22 0.62 4.86 -4.28
C ALA A 22 0.59 5.23 -2.79
N LEU A 23 1.74 5.19 -2.14
CA LEU A 23 1.83 5.44 -0.70
C LEU A 23 2.13 6.90 -0.35
N ALA A 24 2.43 7.73 -1.34
CA ALA A 24 2.68 9.16 -1.10
C ALA A 24 1.50 9.88 -0.40
N PRO A 25 0.23 9.62 -0.78
CA PRO A 25 -0.89 10.24 -0.09
C PRO A 25 -0.97 9.90 1.40
N LEU A 26 -0.41 8.76 1.81
CA LEU A 26 -0.36 8.37 3.21
C LEU A 26 0.80 9.01 3.95
N GLY A 27 1.62 9.82 3.26
CA GLY A 27 2.82 10.40 3.84
C GLY A 27 3.99 9.44 3.90
N TYR A 28 3.91 8.32 3.22
CA TYR A 28 5.02 7.35 3.16
C TYR A 28 6.02 7.75 2.09
N HIS A 29 7.27 7.47 2.36
CA HIS A 29 8.38 7.67 1.41
C HIS A 29 9.40 6.55 1.61
N VAL A 30 10.34 6.44 0.69
CA VAL A 30 11.45 5.48 0.85
C VAL A 30 12.34 5.97 1.98
N VAL A 31 12.39 5.22 3.07
CA VAL A 31 13.24 5.52 4.23
C VAL A 31 14.61 4.90 4.05
N MET A 32 14.65 3.67 3.56
CA MET A 32 15.87 2.92 3.30
C MET A 32 15.74 2.17 2.00
N SER A 33 16.84 2.06 1.27
CA SER A 33 16.89 1.20 0.09
C SER A 33 18.26 0.55 -0.02
N PHE A 34 18.26 -0.68 -0.53
CA PHE A 34 19.47 -1.47 -0.73
C PHE A 34 19.41 -2.03 -2.14
N ASP A 35 19.98 -1.30 -3.09
CA ASP A 35 19.90 -1.67 -4.51
C ASP A 35 20.61 -3.00 -4.81
N GLU A 36 21.59 -3.34 -4.01
CA GLU A 36 22.36 -4.59 -4.20
C GLU A 36 21.49 -5.82 -4.08
N TRP A 37 20.53 -5.83 -3.15
CA TRP A 37 19.60 -6.93 -3.01
C TRP A 37 18.14 -6.52 -3.28
N LYS A 38 18.00 -5.41 -3.99
CA LYS A 38 16.74 -4.95 -4.57
C LYS A 38 15.61 -4.89 -3.56
N GLY A 39 15.84 -4.14 -2.50
CA GLY A 39 14.88 -3.95 -1.43
C GLY A 39 14.73 -2.49 -1.04
N ALA A 40 13.53 -2.10 -0.64
CA ALA A 40 13.24 -0.75 -0.14
C ALA A 40 12.22 -0.81 0.98
N GLY A 41 12.42 0.01 1.99
CA GLY A 41 11.52 0.15 3.12
C GLY A 41 10.86 1.52 3.12
N PHE A 42 9.54 1.53 3.31
CA PHE A 42 8.71 2.73 3.28
C PHE A 42 8.15 3.04 4.65
N GLY A 43 8.03 4.31 4.96
CA GLY A 43 7.45 4.78 6.21
C GLY A 43 7.16 6.26 6.17
N GLN A 44 6.53 6.77 7.23
CA GLN A 44 6.14 8.17 7.31
C GLN A 44 7.28 9.09 7.75
N GLU A 45 8.12 8.61 8.63
CA GLU A 45 9.25 9.38 9.13
C GLU A 45 10.55 8.63 8.85
N ASP A 46 11.32 8.29 9.85
CA ASP A 46 12.60 7.61 9.67
C ASP A 46 12.54 6.13 10.04
N LYS A 47 11.32 5.60 10.24
CA LYS A 47 11.10 4.18 10.56
C LYS A 47 10.44 3.49 9.37
N PRO A 48 11.14 2.57 8.69
CA PRO A 48 10.51 1.78 7.63
C PRO A 48 9.59 0.73 8.26
N VAL A 49 8.34 0.69 7.78
CA VAL A 49 7.33 -0.25 8.30
C VAL A 49 6.81 -1.18 7.22
N PHE A 50 7.02 -0.85 5.97
CA PHE A 50 6.58 -1.67 4.83
C PHE A 50 7.74 -1.84 3.88
N TRP A 51 8.14 -3.10 3.66
CA TRP A 51 9.28 -3.43 2.81
C TRP A 51 8.84 -4.16 1.55
N ILE A 52 9.50 -3.87 0.45
CA ILE A 52 9.40 -4.68 -0.77
C ILE A 52 10.78 -5.22 -1.09
N MET A 53 10.82 -6.40 -1.72
CA MET A 53 12.06 -7.08 -2.03
C MET A 53 11.85 -7.95 -3.27
N GLU A 54 12.75 -7.85 -4.25
CA GLU A 54 12.63 -8.68 -5.44
C GLU A 54 13.11 -10.09 -5.12
N ARG A 55 12.16 -11.00 -4.92
CA ARG A 55 12.47 -12.40 -4.61
C ARG A 55 11.23 -13.25 -4.76
N GLU A 56 11.44 -14.54 -4.92
CA GLU A 56 10.36 -15.52 -4.94
C GLU A 56 10.06 -16.04 -3.54
N PRO A 57 8.84 -16.49 -3.26
CA PRO A 57 7.68 -16.38 -4.14
C PRO A 57 7.12 -14.97 -4.15
N PHE A 58 6.52 -14.58 -5.27
CA PHE A 58 5.85 -13.28 -5.40
C PHE A 58 4.46 -13.50 -5.99
N GLY A 59 3.61 -12.45 -5.90
CA GLY A 59 2.27 -12.54 -6.46
C GLY A 59 1.38 -13.56 -5.76
N THR A 60 1.54 -13.70 -4.46
CA THR A 60 0.81 -14.73 -3.69
C THR A 60 -0.55 -14.27 -3.22
N GLY A 61 -0.99 -13.06 -3.61
CA GLY A 61 -2.27 -12.52 -3.18
C GLY A 61 -2.27 -12.01 -1.74
N THR A 62 -1.12 -11.55 -1.27
CA THR A 62 -1.00 -11.01 0.08
C THR A 62 -1.90 -9.78 0.24
N HIS A 63 -2.58 -9.69 1.38
CA HIS A 63 -3.44 -8.56 1.70
C HIS A 63 -2.77 -7.68 2.76
N VAL A 64 -2.62 -6.40 2.45
CA VAL A 64 -2.04 -5.41 3.35
C VAL A 64 -2.98 -4.22 3.42
N ALA A 65 -3.40 -3.84 4.64
CA ALA A 65 -4.27 -2.69 4.85
C ALA A 65 -3.49 -1.59 5.59
N PHE A 66 -3.51 -0.40 5.01
CA PHE A 66 -2.86 0.78 5.59
C PHE A 66 -3.91 1.64 6.30
N HIS A 67 -3.63 2.00 7.54
CA HIS A 67 -4.51 2.88 8.31
C HIS A 67 -4.41 4.32 7.82
N CYS A 68 -5.56 4.96 7.67
CA CYS A 68 -5.66 6.37 7.32
C CYS A 68 -6.48 7.11 8.36
N ASP A 69 -6.12 8.36 8.64
CA ASP A 69 -6.81 9.16 9.66
C ASP A 69 -8.09 9.79 9.13
N ASP A 70 -8.24 9.92 7.82
CA ASP A 70 -9.43 10.51 7.22
C ASP A 70 -9.78 9.83 5.89
N ARG A 71 -11.02 10.06 5.44
CA ARG A 71 -11.52 9.45 4.19
C ARG A 71 -10.87 10.06 2.96
N ALA A 72 -10.49 11.33 3.01
CA ALA A 72 -9.83 11.98 1.88
C ALA A 72 -8.50 11.29 1.53
N THR A 73 -7.76 10.82 2.53
CA THR A 73 -6.53 10.07 2.31
C THR A 73 -6.79 8.73 1.64
N VAL A 74 -7.87 8.05 2.01
CA VAL A 74 -8.28 6.79 1.34
C VAL A 74 -8.58 7.06 -0.13
N ASP A 75 -9.33 8.12 -0.43
CA ASP A 75 -9.65 8.49 -1.81
C ASP A 75 -8.37 8.79 -2.60
N ALA A 76 -7.46 9.55 -2.00
CA ALA A 76 -6.20 9.94 -2.65
C ALA A 76 -5.30 8.72 -2.92
N PHE A 77 -5.26 7.77 -1.99
CA PHE A 77 -4.51 6.52 -2.19
C PHE A 77 -5.04 5.76 -3.40
N HIS A 78 -6.36 5.58 -3.48
CA HIS A 78 -6.97 4.84 -4.58
C HIS A 78 -6.63 5.48 -5.92
N ALA A 79 -6.80 6.80 -6.03
CA ALA A 79 -6.50 7.52 -7.26
C ALA A 79 -5.02 7.40 -7.63
N ALA A 80 -4.13 7.59 -6.68
CA ALA A 80 -2.68 7.54 -6.93
C ALA A 80 -2.23 6.14 -7.33
N ALA A 81 -2.76 5.11 -6.67
CA ALA A 81 -2.39 3.73 -6.97
C ALA A 81 -2.86 3.32 -8.37
N LEU A 82 -4.06 3.72 -8.78
CA LEU A 82 -4.53 3.45 -10.14
C LEU A 82 -3.67 4.18 -11.17
N ALA A 83 -3.33 5.45 -10.91
CA ALA A 83 -2.48 6.22 -11.80
C ALA A 83 -1.07 5.63 -11.93
N ALA A 84 -0.61 4.94 -10.90
CA ALA A 84 0.72 4.31 -10.88
C ALA A 84 0.76 2.93 -11.54
N GLY A 85 -0.39 2.42 -12.01
CA GLY A 85 -0.45 1.13 -12.70
C GLY A 85 -1.16 0.02 -11.94
N GLY A 86 -1.68 0.31 -10.75
CA GLY A 86 -2.49 -0.64 -10.01
C GLY A 86 -3.85 -0.85 -10.65
N ARG A 87 -4.55 -1.88 -10.22
CA ARG A 87 -5.89 -2.19 -10.73
C ARG A 87 -6.91 -2.05 -9.63
N ASP A 88 -8.08 -1.49 -9.97
CA ASP A 88 -9.17 -1.34 -9.02
C ASP A 88 -9.64 -2.71 -8.52
N ASN A 89 -9.75 -2.81 -7.20
CA ASN A 89 -10.27 -4.01 -6.53
C ASN A 89 -11.34 -3.63 -5.51
N GLY A 90 -11.86 -2.41 -5.59
CA GLY A 90 -12.91 -1.90 -4.72
C GLY A 90 -12.77 -0.40 -4.54
N PRO A 91 -13.66 0.43 -5.15
CA PRO A 91 -13.54 1.89 -5.05
C PRO A 91 -13.78 2.37 -3.63
N PRO A 92 -13.33 3.60 -3.31
CA PRO A 92 -13.55 4.16 -1.98
C PRO A 92 -15.02 4.17 -1.59
N GLY A 93 -15.32 3.74 -0.39
CA GLY A 93 -16.68 3.74 0.11
C GLY A 93 -16.79 3.05 1.45
N VAL A 94 -17.97 3.21 2.06
CA VAL A 94 -18.29 2.57 3.32
C VAL A 94 -18.51 1.08 3.11
N ARG A 95 -17.96 0.26 3.98
CA ARG A 95 -18.14 -1.20 4.02
C ARG A 95 -18.85 -1.57 5.32
N GLU A 96 -20.16 -1.39 5.32
CA GLU A 96 -20.97 -1.61 6.53
C GLU A 96 -20.88 -3.03 7.08
N GLN A 97 -20.61 -4.01 6.21
CA GLN A 97 -20.45 -5.40 6.60
C GLN A 97 -19.29 -5.61 7.57
N TYR A 98 -18.31 -4.71 7.57
CA TYR A 98 -17.20 -4.77 8.52
C TYR A 98 -17.46 -3.89 9.75
N HIS A 99 -17.95 -2.68 9.52
CA HIS A 99 -18.19 -1.72 10.59
C HIS A 99 -18.94 -0.51 10.01
N PRO A 100 -19.86 0.15 10.77
CA PRO A 100 -20.64 1.29 10.23
C PRO A 100 -19.80 2.46 9.72
N THR A 101 -18.59 2.66 10.26
CA THR A 101 -17.71 3.74 9.81
C THR A 101 -16.47 3.23 9.08
N TYR A 102 -16.49 1.99 8.64
CA TYR A 102 -15.38 1.41 7.88
C TYR A 102 -15.40 1.97 6.46
N TYR A 103 -14.44 2.84 6.16
CA TYR A 103 -14.31 3.45 4.84
C TYR A 103 -13.01 2.96 4.21
N GLY A 104 -13.11 2.20 3.14
CA GLY A 104 -11.95 1.55 2.55
C GLY A 104 -11.94 1.63 1.05
N ALA A 105 -10.75 1.42 0.49
CA ALA A 105 -10.54 1.28 -0.94
C ALA A 105 -9.49 0.20 -1.16
N PHE A 106 -9.60 -0.53 -2.26
CA PHE A 106 -8.77 -1.68 -2.54
C PHE A 106 -8.16 -1.56 -3.94
N VAL A 107 -6.88 -1.85 -4.05
CA VAL A 107 -6.15 -1.83 -5.33
C VAL A 107 -5.25 -3.06 -5.38
N LEU A 108 -5.17 -3.69 -6.54
CA LEU A 108 -4.16 -4.73 -6.76
C LEU A 108 -2.87 -4.07 -7.21
N ASP A 109 -1.76 -4.46 -6.59
CA ASP A 109 -0.45 -3.97 -7.00
C ASP A 109 -0.01 -4.64 -8.32
N LEU A 110 1.23 -4.39 -8.76
CA LEU A 110 1.72 -4.92 -10.03
C LEU A 110 1.82 -6.44 -10.04
N ASP A 111 1.87 -7.07 -8.88
CA ASP A 111 1.97 -8.53 -8.74
C ASP A 111 0.65 -9.18 -8.34
N GLY A 112 -0.41 -8.40 -8.22
CA GLY A 112 -1.73 -8.92 -7.85
C GLY A 112 -1.97 -9.02 -6.35
N ASN A 113 -1.14 -8.39 -5.53
CA ASN A 113 -1.38 -8.33 -4.10
C ASN A 113 -2.47 -7.32 -3.79
N ASN A 114 -3.28 -7.60 -2.77
CA ASN A 114 -4.43 -6.79 -2.42
C ASN A 114 -4.05 -5.72 -1.40
N LEU A 115 -3.95 -4.48 -1.86
CA LEU A 115 -3.65 -3.33 -1.01
C LEU A 115 -4.94 -2.62 -0.64
N GLU A 116 -5.03 -2.24 0.60
CA GLU A 116 -6.20 -1.52 1.13
C GLU A 116 -5.74 -0.27 1.86
N ALA A 117 -6.49 0.82 1.70
CA ALA A 117 -6.41 1.95 2.61
C ALA A 117 -7.73 2.01 3.36
N VAL A 118 -7.68 2.16 4.68
CA VAL A 118 -8.88 2.12 5.51
C VAL A 118 -8.87 3.21 6.56
N CYS A 119 -10.03 3.84 6.72
CA CYS A 119 -10.27 4.86 7.74
C CYS A 119 -11.50 4.41 8.55
N HIS A 120 -11.37 4.44 9.87
CA HIS A 120 -12.44 4.01 10.76
C HIS A 120 -13.28 5.17 11.31
N THR A 121 -12.95 6.41 10.95
CA THR A 121 -13.71 7.57 11.39
C THR A 121 -14.85 7.90 10.43
N ALA A 122 -15.79 8.69 10.89
CA ALA A 122 -16.95 9.06 10.08
C ALA A 122 -16.66 10.13 9.03
N ALA A 123 -15.42 10.62 8.98
CA ALA A 123 -15.09 11.73 8.06
C ALA A 123 -13.85 11.48 7.22
#